data_a9e8b035cf49635de85871ca6779dde9
#
_entry.id   a9e8b035cf49635de85871ca6779dde9
#
_cell.length_a   1.000
_cell.length_b   1.000
_cell.length_c   1.000
_cell.angle_alpha   90.00
_cell.angle_beta   90.00
_cell.angle_gamma   90.00
#
_symmetry.space_group_name_H-M   'P 1'
#
loop_
_entity.id
_entity.type
_entity.pdbx_description
1 polymer ?
#
loop_
_entity_poly.entity_id
_entity_poly.type
_entity_poly.pdbx_seq_one_letter_code
_entity_poly.pdbx_strand_id
1 'polypeptide(L)'
;MLASLRKFDSSEVAKERMRIISFHQQYGERATKEAFGADRKTVSRWRKRLIKSQGRISSLVPFSTRPINTRTPMTDLRIVDWIKKQREAHPRIGKDKLKLDLDIYCQKLGILSVSASTIGNVIKRHKFFYQKPSYKIYHDPSFAWARKAVKRKKRLRIKHSPKPSHYGHILSDTVEKVIEGAKRYFMSAVDARLKFGLSLEYSSITSSNMKDFYTRFKKVYPSTIKVWQSDNGGENLGVFDEQLEKDGIPHLFIYPNCPQIDTFIERYNRTLQEEFLDYHLDELIDIKTGNQLLADWNIYYNIERRHHSLGLKSPINYFIENGGMSQMSLTYT
;
A
#
# COMPACT_ATOMS: atom_id res chain seq x y z
N MET A 1 -2.69 20.31 -15.27
CA MET A 1 -2.72 19.67 -16.62
C MET A 1 -1.34 19.61 -17.29
N LEU A 2 -0.61 20.72 -17.46
CA LEU A 2 0.74 20.72 -18.06
C LEU A 2 1.78 19.84 -17.31
N ALA A 3 1.67 19.70 -15.99
CA ALA A 3 2.55 18.83 -15.21
C ALA A 3 2.32 17.34 -15.46
N SER A 4 1.13 16.92 -15.91
CA SER A 4 0.81 15.54 -16.22
C SER A 4 1.34 15.11 -17.61
N LEU A 5 1.51 16.04 -18.53
CA LEU A 5 2.02 15.78 -19.88
C LEU A 5 3.48 15.29 -19.89
N ARG A 6 4.24 15.50 -18.82
CA ARG A 6 5.61 14.96 -18.66
C ARG A 6 5.70 13.44 -18.59
N LYS A 7 4.55 12.76 -18.42
CA LYS A 7 4.47 11.28 -18.34
C LYS A 7 4.20 10.61 -19.69
N PHE A 8 3.88 11.39 -20.72
CA PHE A 8 3.54 10.87 -22.04
C PHE A 8 4.78 10.81 -22.94
N ASP A 9 4.67 10.07 -24.02
CA ASP A 9 5.67 10.06 -25.09
C ASP A 9 5.91 11.51 -25.58
N SER A 10 7.16 11.83 -25.90
CA SER A 10 7.57 13.14 -26.36
C SER A 10 6.83 13.61 -27.62
N SER A 11 6.43 12.69 -28.49
CA SER A 11 5.62 12.96 -29.67
C SER A 11 4.20 13.41 -29.32
N GLU A 12 3.54 12.78 -28.37
CA GLU A 12 2.20 13.14 -27.90
C GLU A 12 2.20 14.52 -27.23
N VAL A 13 3.22 14.82 -26.44
CA VAL A 13 3.38 16.15 -25.83
C VAL A 13 3.55 17.25 -26.88
N ALA A 14 4.27 16.97 -27.97
CA ALA A 14 4.45 17.91 -29.07
C ALA A 14 3.13 18.18 -29.83
N LYS A 15 2.36 17.16 -30.10
CA LYS A 15 1.02 17.26 -30.71
C LYS A 15 0.07 18.08 -29.82
N GLU A 16 0.04 17.82 -28.54
CA GLU A 16 -0.82 18.57 -27.59
C GLU A 16 -0.41 20.05 -27.50
N ARG A 17 0.90 20.35 -27.48
CA ARG A 17 1.39 21.73 -27.54
C ARG A 17 0.98 22.44 -28.85
N MET A 18 1.01 21.75 -29.98
CA MET A 18 0.56 22.27 -31.26
C MET A 18 -0.95 22.59 -31.21
N ARG A 19 -1.74 21.68 -30.66
CA ARG A 19 -3.19 21.88 -30.45
C ARG A 19 -3.48 23.11 -29.58
N ILE A 20 -2.74 23.29 -28.48
CA ILE A 20 -2.87 24.47 -27.60
C ILE A 20 -2.51 25.77 -28.37
N ILE A 21 -1.45 25.74 -29.19
CA ILE A 21 -1.08 26.91 -30.03
C ILE A 21 -2.19 27.26 -31.00
N SER A 22 -2.77 26.28 -31.71
CA SER A 22 -3.87 26.47 -32.65
C SER A 22 -5.12 26.99 -31.94
N PHE A 23 -5.47 26.43 -30.80
CA PHE A 23 -6.57 26.88 -29.98
C PHE A 23 -6.39 28.32 -29.49
N HIS A 24 -5.18 28.68 -29.07
CA HIS A 24 -4.86 30.05 -28.66
C HIS A 24 -5.00 31.06 -29.83
N GLN A 25 -4.67 30.65 -31.05
CA GLN A 25 -4.85 31.51 -32.22
C GLN A 25 -6.33 31.77 -32.55
N GLN A 26 -7.18 30.77 -32.30
CA GLN A 26 -8.60 30.85 -32.62
C GLN A 26 -9.44 31.52 -31.51
N TYR A 27 -9.15 31.24 -30.23
CA TYR A 27 -10.00 31.60 -29.10
C TYR A 27 -9.35 32.58 -28.11
N GLY A 28 -8.08 32.93 -28.31
CA GLY A 28 -7.36 33.90 -27.51
C GLY A 28 -6.84 33.36 -26.16
N GLU A 29 -6.27 34.31 -25.38
CA GLU A 29 -5.53 33.99 -24.14
C GLU A 29 -6.44 33.43 -23.03
N ARG A 30 -7.58 34.11 -22.78
CA ARG A 30 -8.46 33.76 -21.66
C ARG A 30 -9.02 32.35 -21.79
N ALA A 31 -9.56 32.01 -22.96
CA ALA A 31 -10.09 30.70 -23.24
C ALA A 31 -9.00 29.58 -23.18
N THR A 32 -7.78 29.89 -23.64
CA THR A 32 -6.65 28.95 -23.58
C THR A 32 -6.20 28.67 -22.15
N LYS A 33 -6.18 29.70 -21.32
CA LYS A 33 -5.83 29.55 -19.89
C LYS A 33 -6.87 28.72 -19.15
N GLU A 34 -8.14 28.94 -19.43
CA GLU A 34 -9.25 28.19 -18.82
C GLU A 34 -9.27 26.72 -19.27
N ALA A 35 -9.15 26.46 -20.57
CA ALA A 35 -9.23 25.10 -21.15
C ALA A 35 -7.97 24.24 -20.87
N PHE A 36 -6.77 24.82 -20.92
CA PHE A 36 -5.51 24.09 -20.89
C PHE A 36 -4.56 24.50 -19.75
N GLY A 37 -4.88 25.54 -18.98
CA GLY A 37 -3.99 26.10 -17.96
C GLY A 37 -2.70 26.71 -18.53
N ALA A 38 -2.67 26.99 -19.83
CA ALA A 38 -1.50 27.53 -20.52
C ALA A 38 -1.59 29.07 -20.58
N ASP A 39 -0.60 29.74 -20.00
CA ASP A 39 -0.50 31.17 -20.02
C ASP A 39 0.14 31.71 -21.32
N ARG A 40 -0.07 33.02 -21.58
CA ARG A 40 0.47 33.71 -22.75
C ARG A 40 1.98 33.52 -22.92
N LYS A 41 2.74 33.58 -21.83
CA LYS A 41 4.21 33.45 -21.89
C LYS A 41 4.62 32.06 -22.35
N THR A 42 3.90 31.03 -21.93
CA THR A 42 4.15 29.64 -22.31
C THR A 42 3.81 29.39 -23.77
N VAL A 43 2.65 29.85 -24.24
CA VAL A 43 2.24 29.73 -25.65
C VAL A 43 3.16 30.52 -26.56
N SER A 44 3.54 31.76 -26.20
CA SER A 44 4.47 32.58 -26.95
C SER A 44 5.86 31.91 -27.11
N ARG A 45 6.35 31.27 -26.03
CA ARG A 45 7.59 30.50 -26.08
C ARG A 45 7.53 29.34 -27.07
N TRP A 46 6.43 28.62 -27.10
CA TRP A 46 6.23 27.51 -28.03
C TRP A 46 6.10 28.01 -29.49
N ARG A 47 5.36 29.09 -29.71
CA ARG A 47 5.25 29.73 -31.04
C ARG A 47 6.61 30.19 -31.58
N LYS A 48 7.41 30.85 -30.75
CA LYS A 48 8.77 31.26 -31.15
C LYS A 48 9.64 30.06 -31.56
N ARG A 49 9.53 28.93 -30.81
CA ARG A 49 10.27 27.70 -31.16
C ARG A 49 9.78 27.09 -32.47
N LEU A 50 8.48 27.08 -32.71
CA LEU A 50 7.88 26.57 -33.92
C LEU A 50 8.29 27.40 -35.14
N ILE A 51 8.25 28.73 -35.03
CA ILE A 51 8.70 29.65 -36.09
C ILE A 51 10.20 29.45 -36.38
N LYS A 52 11.04 29.41 -35.35
CA LYS A 52 12.49 29.19 -35.52
C LYS A 52 12.82 27.86 -36.19
N SER A 53 11.97 26.86 -36.01
CA SER A 53 12.17 25.53 -36.63
C SER A 53 11.42 25.34 -37.95
N GLN A 54 10.93 26.44 -38.57
CA GLN A 54 10.16 26.39 -39.84
C GLN A 54 8.95 25.46 -39.76
N GLY A 55 8.20 25.46 -38.64
CA GLY A 55 6.99 24.69 -38.47
C GLY A 55 7.19 23.24 -38.03
N ARG A 56 8.37 22.81 -37.73
CA ARG A 56 8.64 21.40 -37.32
C ARG A 56 8.02 21.12 -35.92
N ILE A 57 7.06 20.23 -35.84
CA ILE A 57 6.38 19.85 -34.58
C ILE A 57 7.37 19.26 -33.56
N SER A 58 8.41 18.58 -33.99
CA SER A 58 9.48 18.08 -33.12
C SER A 58 10.18 19.16 -32.27
N SER A 59 10.12 20.44 -32.71
CA SER A 59 10.63 21.56 -31.91
C SER A 59 9.84 21.81 -30.63
N LEU A 60 8.62 21.35 -30.56
CA LEU A 60 7.72 21.45 -29.39
C LEU A 60 7.98 20.36 -28.35
N VAL A 61 8.81 19.36 -28.65
CA VAL A 61 9.23 18.35 -27.67
C VAL A 61 9.93 19.04 -26.49
N PRO A 62 9.59 18.70 -25.23
CA PRO A 62 10.26 19.29 -24.07
C PRO A 62 11.76 18.90 -24.06
N PHE A 63 12.61 19.88 -23.84
CA PHE A 63 14.02 19.59 -23.61
C PHE A 63 14.20 18.89 -22.26
N SER A 64 15.21 18.04 -22.20
CA SER A 64 15.66 17.48 -20.93
C SER A 64 16.05 18.62 -19.98
N THR A 65 15.57 18.56 -18.74
CA THR A 65 15.99 19.47 -17.67
C THR A 65 17.32 19.04 -17.02
N ARG A 66 17.88 17.93 -17.51
CA ARG A 66 19.16 17.43 -17.01
C ARG A 66 20.29 18.36 -17.44
N PRO A 67 21.18 18.77 -16.53
CA PRO A 67 22.34 19.58 -16.90
C PRO A 67 23.15 18.92 -18.01
N ILE A 68 23.51 19.70 -19.04
CA ILE A 68 24.35 19.23 -20.15
C ILE A 68 25.77 18.90 -19.65
N ASN A 69 26.28 19.76 -18.77
CA ASN A 69 27.58 19.54 -18.12
C ASN A 69 27.34 19.00 -16.72
N THR A 70 27.52 17.71 -16.52
CA THR A 70 27.55 17.08 -15.20
C THR A 70 28.98 17.06 -14.69
N ARG A 71 29.21 17.53 -13.46
CA ARG A 71 30.54 17.39 -12.84
C ARG A 71 30.89 15.92 -12.74
N THR A 72 31.98 15.50 -13.35
CA THR A 72 32.60 14.20 -13.14
C THR A 72 33.29 14.21 -11.77
N PRO A 73 32.97 13.28 -10.89
CA PRO A 73 33.62 13.22 -9.59
C PRO A 73 35.09 12.82 -9.77
N MET A 74 35.98 13.67 -9.30
CA MET A 74 37.42 13.42 -9.31
C MET A 74 37.86 12.86 -7.94
N THR A 75 37.57 11.61 -7.70
CA THR A 75 38.12 10.88 -6.54
C THR A 75 39.37 10.16 -6.99
N ASP A 76 40.48 10.30 -6.24
CA ASP A 76 41.75 9.61 -6.55
C ASP A 76 41.51 8.10 -6.68
N LEU A 77 42.02 7.53 -7.79
CA LEU A 77 41.83 6.10 -8.09
C LEU A 77 42.38 5.19 -6.98
N ARG A 78 43.48 5.61 -6.34
CA ARG A 78 44.07 4.86 -5.19
C ARG A 78 43.06 4.73 -4.02
N ILE A 79 42.26 5.78 -3.77
CA ILE A 79 41.20 5.77 -2.77
C ILE A 79 40.07 4.86 -3.21
N VAL A 80 39.68 4.90 -4.48
CA VAL A 80 38.65 4.04 -5.05
C VAL A 80 39.02 2.57 -4.92
N ASP A 81 40.25 2.21 -5.30
CA ASP A 81 40.76 0.84 -5.22
C ASP A 81 40.90 0.36 -3.77
N TRP A 82 41.34 1.24 -2.88
CA TRP A 82 41.39 0.92 -1.44
C TRP A 82 39.97 0.63 -0.88
N ILE A 83 38.97 1.48 -1.17
CA ILE A 83 37.61 1.27 -0.77
C ILE A 83 37.08 -0.06 -1.33
N LYS A 84 37.38 -0.38 -2.60
CA LYS A 84 37.02 -1.65 -3.22
C LYS A 84 37.58 -2.83 -2.42
N LYS A 85 38.89 -2.87 -2.15
CA LYS A 85 39.56 -3.93 -1.38
C LYS A 85 38.97 -4.10 0.02
N GLN A 86 38.72 -3.00 0.73
CA GLN A 86 38.11 -3.06 2.05
C GLN A 86 36.67 -3.61 2.01
N ARG A 87 35.91 -3.26 0.97
CA ARG A 87 34.54 -3.78 0.80
C ARG A 87 34.53 -5.24 0.36
N GLU A 88 35.54 -5.72 -0.36
CA GLU A 88 35.71 -7.14 -0.70
C GLU A 88 36.03 -7.97 0.55
N ALA A 89 36.96 -7.48 1.39
CA ALA A 89 37.33 -8.14 2.64
C ALA A 89 36.21 -8.08 3.69
N HIS A 90 35.52 -6.94 3.77
CA HIS A 90 34.48 -6.65 4.79
C HIS A 90 33.19 -6.12 4.12
N PRO A 91 32.38 -6.98 3.49
CA PRO A 91 31.24 -6.57 2.63
C PRO A 91 30.21 -5.63 3.26
N ARG A 92 30.11 -5.61 4.60
CA ARG A 92 29.13 -4.79 5.33
C ARG A 92 29.71 -3.59 6.06
N ILE A 93 31.01 -3.34 5.93
CA ILE A 93 31.62 -2.19 6.59
C ILE A 93 30.98 -0.88 6.08
N GLY A 94 30.54 -0.04 7.03
CA GLY A 94 29.88 1.24 6.71
C GLY A 94 30.90 2.33 6.36
N LYS A 95 30.42 3.38 5.66
CA LYS A 95 31.21 4.52 5.22
C LYS A 95 31.94 5.24 6.35
N ASP A 96 31.33 5.31 7.54
CA ASP A 96 31.87 6.04 8.69
C ASP A 96 33.07 5.30 9.30
N LYS A 97 32.98 3.96 9.39
CA LYS A 97 34.12 3.11 9.81
C LYS A 97 35.25 3.15 8.78
N LEU A 98 34.89 3.01 7.47
CA LEU A 98 35.88 3.14 6.39
C LEU A 98 36.60 4.49 6.39
N LYS A 99 35.97 5.56 6.84
CA LYS A 99 36.57 6.89 6.88
C LYS A 99 37.79 6.93 7.80
N LEU A 100 37.67 6.33 8.99
CA LEU A 100 38.76 6.31 9.95
C LEU A 100 40.01 5.58 9.40
N ASP A 101 39.78 4.40 8.81
CA ASP A 101 40.86 3.59 8.24
C ASP A 101 41.44 4.25 6.97
N LEU A 102 40.60 4.91 6.17
CA LEU A 102 41.02 5.65 4.98
C LEU A 102 41.92 6.84 5.34
N ASP A 103 41.63 7.54 6.44
CA ASP A 103 42.45 8.66 6.85
C ASP A 103 43.87 8.23 7.20
N ILE A 104 44.03 7.11 7.86
CA ILE A 104 45.35 6.51 8.18
C ILE A 104 46.03 6.09 6.87
N TYR A 105 45.31 5.48 5.94
CA TYR A 105 45.88 5.08 4.63
C TYR A 105 46.33 6.29 3.80
N CYS A 106 45.50 7.34 3.74
CA CYS A 106 45.84 8.56 3.00
C CYS A 106 47.03 9.31 3.59
N GLN A 107 47.12 9.36 4.95
CA GLN A 107 48.25 9.96 5.64
C GLN A 107 49.58 9.26 5.30
N LYS A 108 49.58 7.91 5.27
CA LYS A 108 50.75 7.11 4.86
C LYS A 108 51.23 7.37 3.44
N LEU A 109 50.32 7.69 2.54
CA LEU A 109 50.61 7.93 1.13
C LEU A 109 50.78 9.41 0.77
N GLY A 110 50.61 10.32 1.74
CA GLY A 110 50.67 11.77 1.49
C GLY A 110 49.57 12.28 0.55
N ILE A 111 48.41 11.65 0.51
CA ILE A 111 47.26 12.07 -0.31
C ILE A 111 46.11 12.63 0.55
N LEU A 112 45.34 13.54 -0.05
CA LEU A 112 44.17 14.11 0.64
C LEU A 112 43.07 13.07 0.78
N SER A 113 42.59 12.88 2.01
CA SER A 113 41.47 12.01 2.30
C SER A 113 40.14 12.62 1.85
N VAL A 114 39.10 11.78 1.68
CA VAL A 114 37.76 12.20 1.28
C VAL A 114 36.74 12.02 2.42
N SER A 115 35.66 12.78 2.37
CA SER A 115 34.59 12.68 3.40
C SER A 115 33.87 11.33 3.37
N ALA A 116 33.26 10.94 4.50
CA ALA A 116 32.43 9.74 4.60
C ALA A 116 31.28 9.74 3.56
N SER A 117 30.73 10.91 3.24
CA SER A 117 29.70 11.05 2.20
C SER A 117 30.25 10.71 0.81
N THR A 118 31.48 11.11 0.50
CA THR A 118 32.19 10.78 -0.74
C THR A 118 32.45 9.27 -0.82
N ILE A 119 32.90 8.63 0.29
CA ILE A 119 33.05 7.16 0.36
C ILE A 119 31.73 6.47 0.03
N GLY A 120 30.63 6.90 0.64
CA GLY A 120 29.29 6.35 0.36
C GLY A 120 28.87 6.51 -1.11
N ASN A 121 29.23 7.65 -1.74
CA ASN A 121 28.96 7.89 -3.16
C ASN A 121 29.83 7.02 -4.07
N VAL A 122 31.10 6.80 -3.72
CA VAL A 122 32.01 5.88 -4.43
C VAL A 122 31.46 4.46 -4.40
N ILE A 123 31.08 3.95 -3.19
CA ILE A 123 30.48 2.61 -3.04
C ILE A 123 29.23 2.46 -3.91
N LYS A 124 28.32 3.45 -3.93
CA LYS A 124 27.08 3.41 -4.72
C LYS A 124 27.37 3.44 -6.22
N ARG A 125 28.28 4.31 -6.66
CA ARG A 125 28.63 4.52 -8.08
C ARG A 125 29.28 3.29 -8.68
N HIS A 126 30.24 2.71 -7.97
CA HIS A 126 30.99 1.55 -8.43
C HIS A 126 30.34 0.23 -8.02
N LYS A 127 29.19 0.27 -7.34
CA LYS A 127 28.43 -0.90 -6.88
C LYS A 127 29.27 -1.87 -6.03
N PHE A 128 30.10 -1.35 -5.13
CA PHE A 128 30.93 -2.15 -4.23
C PHE A 128 30.11 -2.80 -3.12
N PHE A 129 29.19 -3.68 -3.51
CA PHE A 129 28.30 -4.42 -2.65
C PHE A 129 28.61 -5.91 -2.76
N TYR A 130 29.61 -6.35 -2.02
CA TYR A 130 30.03 -7.76 -2.01
C TYR A 130 29.29 -8.51 -0.93
N GLN A 131 28.94 -9.77 -1.20
CA GLN A 131 28.24 -10.64 -0.27
C GLN A 131 28.75 -12.07 -0.37
N LYS A 132 28.80 -12.76 0.79
CA LYS A 132 29.10 -14.18 0.80
C LYS A 132 28.00 -14.98 0.07
N PRO A 133 28.32 -16.08 -0.62
CA PRO A 133 27.37 -16.87 -1.40
C PRO A 133 26.12 -17.31 -0.61
N SER A 134 26.29 -17.62 0.69
CA SER A 134 25.18 -18.00 1.59
C SER A 134 24.18 -16.89 1.89
N TYR A 135 24.56 -15.62 1.61
CA TYR A 135 23.69 -14.47 1.82
C TYR A 135 23.00 -13.96 0.55
N LYS A 136 23.27 -14.54 -0.62
CA LYS A 136 22.72 -14.09 -1.90
C LYS A 136 21.19 -14.04 -1.91
N ILE A 137 20.53 -14.98 -1.28
CA ILE A 137 19.06 -15.09 -1.29
C ILE A 137 18.38 -13.91 -0.58
N TYR A 138 18.95 -13.41 0.53
CA TYR A 138 18.31 -12.36 1.34
C TYR A 138 18.94 -10.97 1.22
N HIS A 139 20.18 -10.88 0.77
CA HIS A 139 20.99 -9.65 0.85
C HIS A 139 21.66 -9.26 -0.47
N ASP A 140 21.41 -9.98 -1.56
CA ASP A 140 21.89 -9.59 -2.89
C ASP A 140 21.34 -8.20 -3.23
N PRO A 141 22.20 -7.23 -3.59
CA PRO A 141 21.77 -5.91 -4.02
C PRO A 141 20.83 -5.95 -5.22
N SER A 142 21.02 -6.91 -6.13
CA SER A 142 20.10 -7.13 -7.25
C SER A 142 18.74 -7.60 -6.75
N PHE A 143 18.68 -8.40 -5.70
CA PHE A 143 17.43 -8.85 -5.07
C PHE A 143 16.76 -7.74 -4.27
N ALA A 144 17.52 -6.93 -3.54
CA ALA A 144 17.02 -5.72 -2.86
C ALA A 144 16.53 -4.68 -3.88
N TRP A 145 17.19 -4.59 -5.04
CA TRP A 145 16.79 -3.74 -6.15
C TRP A 145 15.56 -4.29 -6.88
N ALA A 146 15.48 -5.59 -7.10
CA ALA A 146 14.30 -6.27 -7.63
C ALA A 146 13.07 -6.12 -6.72
N ARG A 147 13.24 -6.15 -5.38
CA ARG A 147 12.16 -5.83 -4.43
C ARG A 147 11.71 -4.37 -4.53
N LYS A 148 12.60 -3.42 -4.86
CA LYS A 148 12.22 -2.03 -5.13
C LYS A 148 11.65 -1.85 -6.55
N ALA A 149 12.08 -2.68 -7.49
CA ALA A 149 11.62 -2.66 -8.88
C ALA A 149 10.30 -3.42 -9.08
N VAL A 150 9.98 -4.41 -8.25
CA VAL A 150 8.60 -4.89 -8.13
C VAL A 150 7.79 -3.68 -7.68
N LYS A 151 7.08 -3.07 -8.62
CA LYS A 151 6.13 -1.99 -8.34
C LYS A 151 5.22 -2.51 -7.24
N ARG A 152 5.46 -2.10 -6.00
CA ARG A 152 4.53 -2.38 -4.91
C ARG A 152 3.19 -1.86 -5.39
N LYS A 153 2.24 -2.76 -5.57
CA LYS A 153 0.87 -2.44 -5.90
C LYS A 153 0.46 -1.27 -5.02
N LYS A 154 0.05 -0.15 -5.60
CA LYS A 154 -0.39 1.00 -4.79
C LYS A 154 -1.60 0.54 -4.00
N ARG A 155 -1.44 0.40 -2.69
CA ARG A 155 -2.55 0.10 -1.80
C ARG A 155 -3.54 1.25 -1.85
N LEU A 156 -4.80 0.92 -2.09
CA LEU A 156 -5.89 1.88 -1.94
C LEU A 156 -6.01 2.23 -0.45
N ARG A 157 -5.93 3.51 -0.12
CA ARG A 157 -5.95 3.96 1.27
C ARG A 157 -7.09 4.91 1.54
N ILE A 158 -7.73 4.74 2.68
CA ILE A 158 -8.80 5.62 3.16
C ILE A 158 -8.33 6.47 4.33
N LYS A 159 -8.86 7.70 4.41
CA LYS A 159 -8.51 8.71 5.43
C LYS A 159 -9.63 8.97 6.43
N HIS A 160 -10.82 8.50 6.14
CA HIS A 160 -12.01 8.77 6.95
C HIS A 160 -12.80 7.48 7.17
N SER A 161 -13.47 7.39 8.32
CA SER A 161 -14.39 6.29 8.60
C SER A 161 -15.46 6.19 7.51
N PRO A 162 -15.78 4.98 7.02
CA PRO A 162 -16.75 4.82 5.95
C PRO A 162 -18.15 5.25 6.39
N LYS A 163 -18.86 5.90 5.46
CA LYS A 163 -20.30 6.21 5.60
C LYS A 163 -21.06 5.55 4.46
N PRO A 164 -21.15 4.20 4.45
CA PRO A 164 -21.69 3.49 3.30
C PRO A 164 -23.19 3.75 3.18
N SER A 165 -23.63 4.09 1.97
CA SER A 165 -25.03 4.20 1.60
C SER A 165 -25.67 2.83 1.30
N HIS A 166 -24.85 1.80 1.11
CA HIS A 166 -25.24 0.45 0.71
C HIS A 166 -24.49 -0.62 1.52
N TYR A 167 -24.97 -1.85 1.48
CA TYR A 167 -24.32 -3.01 2.09
C TYR A 167 -23.07 -3.43 1.33
N GLY A 168 -22.21 -4.22 1.96
CA GLY A 168 -21.03 -4.81 1.33
C GLY A 168 -19.72 -4.07 1.59
N HIS A 169 -19.69 -3.06 2.47
CA HIS A 169 -18.46 -2.48 2.96
C HIS A 169 -18.03 -3.20 4.24
N ILE A 170 -17.14 -4.15 4.10
CA ILE A 170 -16.69 -5.02 5.18
C ILE A 170 -15.40 -4.45 5.79
N LEU A 171 -15.36 -4.35 7.11
CA LEU A 171 -14.16 -4.04 7.89
C LEU A 171 -13.71 -5.29 8.61
N SER A 172 -12.43 -5.57 8.62
CA SER A 172 -11.84 -6.71 9.34
C SER A 172 -10.70 -6.29 10.25
N ASP A 173 -10.59 -6.99 11.37
CA ASP A 173 -9.55 -6.82 12.37
C ASP A 173 -9.38 -8.11 13.16
N THR A 174 -8.26 -8.25 13.90
CA THR A 174 -7.94 -9.45 14.68
C THR A 174 -7.71 -9.09 16.14
N VAL A 175 -8.43 -9.74 17.04
CA VAL A 175 -8.22 -9.66 18.48
C VAL A 175 -7.28 -10.77 18.91
N GLU A 176 -6.19 -10.44 19.59
CA GLU A 176 -5.28 -11.39 20.22
C GLU A 176 -5.64 -11.55 21.69
N LYS A 177 -5.79 -12.78 22.17
CA LYS A 177 -5.92 -13.14 23.59
C LYS A 177 -4.86 -14.19 23.93
N VAL A 178 -4.38 -14.14 25.17
CA VAL A 178 -3.51 -15.19 25.72
C VAL A 178 -4.37 -16.01 26.69
N ILE A 179 -4.57 -17.28 26.36
CA ILE A 179 -5.39 -18.19 27.13
C ILE A 179 -4.49 -19.34 27.56
N GLU A 180 -4.32 -19.57 28.86
CA GLU A 180 -3.40 -20.57 29.43
C GLU A 180 -1.98 -20.55 28.83
N GLY A 181 -1.44 -19.35 28.59
CA GLY A 181 -0.10 -19.17 28.03
C GLY A 181 -0.01 -19.37 26.49
N ALA A 182 -1.08 -19.78 25.83
CA ALA A 182 -1.17 -19.91 24.38
C ALA A 182 -1.86 -18.69 23.76
N LYS A 183 -1.28 -18.17 22.67
CA LYS A 183 -1.93 -17.11 21.90
C LYS A 183 -3.07 -17.67 21.05
N ARG A 184 -4.20 -16.99 21.10
CA ARG A 184 -5.37 -17.22 20.27
C ARG A 184 -5.73 -15.96 19.51
N TYR A 185 -6.16 -16.11 18.27
CA TYR A 185 -6.44 -15.01 17.36
C TYR A 185 -7.90 -15.11 16.90
N PHE A 186 -8.67 -14.13 17.25
CA PHE A 186 -10.07 -14.01 16.84
C PHE A 186 -10.16 -13.08 15.66
N MET A 187 -10.20 -13.65 14.46
CA MET A 187 -10.38 -12.89 13.22
C MET A 187 -11.85 -12.49 13.11
N SER A 188 -12.09 -11.21 12.95
CA SER A 188 -13.42 -10.60 12.95
C SER A 188 -13.63 -9.80 11.67
N ALA A 189 -14.88 -9.80 11.18
CA ALA A 189 -15.31 -8.90 10.12
C ALA A 189 -16.73 -8.41 10.36
N VAL A 190 -17.02 -7.16 10.02
CA VAL A 190 -18.34 -6.54 10.17
C VAL A 190 -18.67 -5.66 8.97
N ASP A 191 -19.93 -5.71 8.52
CA ASP A 191 -20.45 -4.76 7.54
C ASP A 191 -20.72 -3.40 8.21
N ALA A 192 -20.19 -2.32 7.64
CA ALA A 192 -20.31 -0.98 8.20
C ALA A 192 -21.76 -0.47 8.29
N ARG A 193 -22.64 -0.89 7.37
CA ARG A 193 -24.05 -0.49 7.35
C ARG A 193 -24.98 -1.51 8.01
N LEU A 194 -24.89 -2.76 7.57
CA LEU A 194 -25.77 -3.84 8.04
C LEU A 194 -25.48 -4.27 9.47
N LYS A 195 -24.25 -4.04 9.97
CA LYS A 195 -23.74 -4.57 11.24
C LYS A 195 -23.69 -6.09 11.30
N PHE A 196 -23.87 -6.79 10.18
CA PHE A 196 -23.65 -8.22 10.11
C PHE A 196 -22.18 -8.51 10.42
N GLY A 197 -21.94 -9.37 11.39
CA GLY A 197 -20.59 -9.69 11.86
C GLY A 197 -20.32 -11.19 11.90
N LEU A 198 -19.05 -11.57 11.77
CA LEU A 198 -18.56 -12.94 11.96
C LEU A 198 -17.24 -12.87 12.69
N SER A 199 -17.02 -13.79 13.63
CA SER A 199 -15.74 -14.02 14.28
C SER A 199 -15.41 -15.50 14.30
N LEU A 200 -14.15 -15.83 14.04
CA LEU A 200 -13.63 -17.20 14.11
C LEU A 200 -12.27 -17.20 14.82
N GLU A 201 -12.01 -18.27 15.57
CA GLU A 201 -10.76 -18.49 16.28
C GLU A 201 -9.74 -19.22 15.44
N TYR A 202 -8.47 -18.76 15.53
CA TYR A 202 -7.30 -19.37 14.88
C TYR A 202 -6.11 -19.47 15.82
N SER A 203 -5.25 -20.45 15.60
CA SER A 203 -4.00 -20.62 16.36
C SER A 203 -2.88 -19.66 15.94
N SER A 204 -3.01 -19.03 14.79
CA SER A 204 -1.98 -18.13 14.24
C SER A 204 -2.57 -17.07 13.34
N ILE A 205 -1.86 -15.94 13.26
CA ILE A 205 -2.21 -14.82 12.38
C ILE A 205 -1.40 -14.93 11.09
N THR A 206 -2.02 -15.44 10.03
CA THR A 206 -1.38 -15.64 8.71
C THR A 206 -2.32 -15.20 7.59
N SER A 207 -1.74 -14.83 6.44
CA SER A 207 -2.52 -14.49 5.25
C SER A 207 -3.36 -15.68 4.74
N SER A 208 -2.93 -16.92 4.99
CA SER A 208 -3.68 -18.13 4.66
C SER A 208 -4.93 -18.28 5.52
N ASN A 209 -4.80 -18.04 6.83
CA ASN A 209 -5.93 -18.06 7.77
C ASN A 209 -6.92 -16.93 7.48
N MET A 210 -6.42 -15.74 7.12
CA MET A 210 -7.29 -14.62 6.72
C MET A 210 -8.04 -14.93 5.42
N LYS A 211 -7.42 -15.63 4.47
CA LYS A 211 -8.11 -16.13 3.27
C LYS A 211 -9.19 -17.18 3.62
N ASP A 212 -8.91 -18.12 4.54
CA ASP A 212 -9.92 -19.08 5.01
C ASP A 212 -11.09 -18.36 5.69
N PHE A 213 -10.78 -17.43 6.60
CA PHE A 213 -11.77 -16.59 7.26
C PHE A 213 -12.66 -15.84 6.25
N TYR A 214 -12.04 -15.16 5.28
CA TYR A 214 -12.77 -14.47 4.20
C TYR A 214 -13.68 -15.42 3.43
N THR A 215 -13.19 -16.62 3.11
CA THR A 215 -13.97 -17.63 2.36
C THR A 215 -15.20 -18.07 3.14
N ARG A 216 -15.06 -18.24 4.46
CA ARG A 216 -16.19 -18.57 5.36
C ARG A 216 -17.15 -17.40 5.52
N PHE A 217 -16.63 -16.18 5.71
CA PHE A 217 -17.43 -14.95 5.77
C PHE A 217 -18.28 -14.79 4.51
N LYS A 218 -17.68 -14.94 3.33
CA LYS A 218 -18.37 -14.82 2.03
C LYS A 218 -19.52 -15.81 1.87
N LYS A 219 -19.43 -17.00 2.47
CA LYS A 219 -20.51 -18.03 2.43
C LYS A 219 -21.72 -17.67 3.25
N VAL A 220 -21.53 -16.99 4.39
CA VAL A 220 -22.61 -16.69 5.34
C VAL A 220 -23.12 -15.25 5.23
N TYR A 221 -22.39 -14.39 4.58
CA TYR A 221 -22.77 -12.99 4.41
C TYR A 221 -23.98 -12.87 3.47
N PRO A 222 -25.08 -12.21 3.91
CA PRO A 222 -26.37 -12.25 3.21
C PRO A 222 -26.45 -11.37 1.96
N SER A 223 -25.39 -10.60 1.64
CA SER A 223 -25.35 -9.69 0.51
C SER A 223 -24.06 -9.83 -0.28
N THR A 224 -23.84 -8.98 -1.28
CA THR A 224 -22.60 -8.97 -2.07
C THR A 224 -21.54 -8.12 -1.40
N ILE A 225 -20.33 -8.66 -1.21
CA ILE A 225 -19.17 -7.90 -0.74
C ILE A 225 -18.70 -6.97 -1.87
N LYS A 226 -18.69 -5.67 -1.61
CA LYS A 226 -18.29 -4.63 -2.58
C LYS A 226 -16.89 -4.10 -2.32
N VAL A 227 -16.47 -4.08 -1.04
CA VAL A 227 -15.20 -3.53 -0.59
C VAL A 227 -14.79 -4.25 0.67
N TRP A 228 -13.51 -4.57 0.78
CA TRP A 228 -12.90 -5.07 2.01
C TRP A 228 -11.91 -4.06 2.57
N GLN A 229 -12.06 -3.70 3.83
CA GLN A 229 -11.19 -2.76 4.54
C GLN A 229 -10.46 -3.49 5.66
N SER A 230 -9.16 -3.27 5.77
CA SER A 230 -8.34 -3.80 6.86
C SER A 230 -7.25 -2.80 7.26
N ASP A 231 -6.56 -3.11 8.34
CA ASP A 231 -5.33 -2.44 8.72
C ASP A 231 -4.14 -2.80 7.78
N ASN A 232 -2.91 -2.40 8.16
CA ASN A 232 -1.71 -2.70 7.38
C ASN A 232 -0.99 -3.98 7.84
N GLY A 233 -1.62 -4.86 8.61
CA GLY A 233 -1.07 -6.10 9.10
C GLY A 233 -0.57 -7.03 7.98
N GLY A 234 0.38 -7.90 8.32
CA GLY A 234 0.98 -8.82 7.36
C GLY A 234 0.01 -9.88 6.84
N GLU A 235 -0.95 -10.29 7.66
CA GLU A 235 -2.03 -11.23 7.36
C GLU A 235 -2.96 -10.72 6.26
N ASN A 236 -3.12 -9.41 6.16
CA ASN A 236 -3.95 -8.75 5.15
C ASN A 236 -3.29 -8.66 3.77
N LEU A 237 -2.12 -9.27 3.59
CA LEU A 237 -1.33 -9.26 2.35
C LEU A 237 -1.23 -10.67 1.75
N GLY A 238 -0.46 -10.81 0.67
CA GLY A 238 -0.16 -12.11 0.06
C GLY A 238 -1.40 -12.82 -0.47
N VAL A 239 -1.59 -14.10 -0.08
CA VAL A 239 -2.64 -14.96 -0.65
C VAL A 239 -4.07 -14.49 -0.37
N PHE A 240 -4.27 -13.74 0.70
CA PHE A 240 -5.56 -13.11 0.98
C PHE A 240 -5.84 -11.93 0.04
N ASP A 241 -4.89 -10.99 -0.13
CA ASP A 241 -5.02 -9.86 -1.06
C ASP A 241 -5.18 -10.34 -2.51
N GLU A 242 -4.44 -11.40 -2.90
CA GLU A 242 -4.61 -12.06 -4.20
C GLU A 242 -6.00 -12.68 -4.38
N GLN A 243 -6.59 -13.23 -3.30
CA GLN A 243 -7.94 -13.78 -3.37
C GLN A 243 -8.99 -12.69 -3.56
N LEU A 244 -8.88 -11.57 -2.85
CA LEU A 244 -9.76 -10.41 -3.04
C LEU A 244 -9.68 -9.88 -4.48
N GLU A 245 -8.47 -9.82 -5.04
CA GLU A 245 -8.26 -9.42 -6.44
C GLU A 245 -8.92 -10.37 -7.43
N LYS A 246 -8.80 -11.68 -7.22
CA LYS A 246 -9.46 -12.70 -8.05
C LYS A 246 -10.99 -12.58 -8.00
N ASP A 247 -11.53 -12.24 -6.85
CA ASP A 247 -12.96 -12.04 -6.65
C ASP A 247 -13.44 -10.64 -7.10
N GLY A 248 -12.54 -9.79 -7.58
CA GLY A 248 -12.85 -8.42 -8.04
C GLY A 248 -13.22 -7.46 -6.90
N ILE A 249 -12.82 -7.76 -5.66
CA ILE A 249 -13.15 -6.96 -4.49
C ILE A 249 -12.00 -5.98 -4.19
N PRO A 250 -12.24 -4.65 -4.22
CA PRO A 250 -11.25 -3.67 -3.83
C PRO A 250 -10.82 -3.84 -2.37
N HIS A 251 -9.51 -3.92 -2.13
CA HIS A 251 -8.94 -3.97 -0.78
C HIS A 251 -8.49 -2.56 -0.36
N LEU A 252 -9.13 -2.02 0.66
CA LEU A 252 -8.82 -0.71 1.24
C LEU A 252 -7.98 -0.89 2.51
N PHE A 253 -6.90 -0.12 2.58
CA PHE A 253 -6.04 -0.07 3.76
C PHE A 253 -6.24 1.25 4.50
N ILE A 254 -6.24 1.22 5.83
CA ILE A 254 -6.25 2.45 6.62
C ILE A 254 -4.89 3.15 6.57
N TYR A 255 -4.91 4.48 6.78
CA TYR A 255 -3.67 5.21 6.99
C TYR A 255 -3.06 4.82 8.34
N PRO A 256 -1.72 4.65 8.41
CA PRO A 256 -1.05 4.42 9.69
C PRO A 256 -1.38 5.53 10.70
N ASN A 257 -1.56 5.17 11.98
CA ASN A 257 -1.86 6.07 13.08
C ASN A 257 -3.20 6.84 12.95
N CYS A 258 -4.21 6.25 12.28
CA CYS A 258 -5.55 6.83 12.17
C CYS A 258 -6.61 5.85 12.73
N PRO A 259 -6.68 5.59 14.04
CA PRO A 259 -7.60 4.62 14.64
C PRO A 259 -9.08 4.99 14.40
N GLN A 260 -9.41 6.26 14.28
CA GLN A 260 -10.78 6.73 14.05
C GLN A 260 -11.45 6.18 12.77
N ILE A 261 -10.68 5.55 11.88
CA ILE A 261 -11.20 5.00 10.63
C ILE A 261 -11.89 3.66 10.85
N ASP A 262 -11.49 2.89 11.87
CA ASP A 262 -11.95 1.52 12.13
C ASP A 262 -13.02 1.38 13.24
N THR A 263 -13.69 2.48 13.57
CA THR A 263 -14.66 2.53 14.68
C THR A 263 -15.76 1.45 14.64
N PHE A 264 -16.13 0.95 13.45
CA PHE A 264 -17.15 -0.10 13.32
C PHE A 264 -16.62 -1.45 13.79
N ILE A 265 -15.43 -1.84 13.34
CA ILE A 265 -14.84 -3.13 13.74
C ILE A 265 -14.34 -3.07 15.19
N GLU A 266 -13.81 -1.94 15.65
CA GLU A 266 -13.42 -1.73 17.05
C GLU A 266 -14.64 -1.91 17.97
N ARG A 267 -15.80 -1.33 17.60
CA ARG A 267 -17.05 -1.49 18.37
C ARG A 267 -17.52 -2.93 18.37
N TYR A 268 -17.43 -3.61 17.22
CA TYR A 268 -17.78 -5.02 17.10
C TYR A 268 -16.87 -5.88 17.99
N ASN A 269 -15.57 -5.69 17.90
CA ASN A 269 -14.57 -6.43 18.67
C ASN A 269 -14.76 -6.20 20.19
N ARG A 270 -15.11 -4.97 20.59
CA ARG A 270 -15.45 -4.69 21.99
C ARG A 270 -16.67 -5.49 22.42
N THR A 271 -17.73 -5.51 21.61
CA THR A 271 -18.95 -6.29 21.91
C THR A 271 -18.63 -7.78 22.01
N LEU A 272 -17.82 -8.32 21.08
CA LEU A 272 -17.36 -9.71 21.11
C LEU A 272 -16.61 -10.02 22.42
N GLN A 273 -15.72 -9.14 22.84
CA GLN A 273 -14.97 -9.33 24.09
C GLN A 273 -15.87 -9.25 25.32
N GLU A 274 -16.64 -8.17 25.45
CA GLU A 274 -17.46 -7.89 26.63
C GLU A 274 -18.66 -8.85 26.77
N GLU A 275 -19.24 -9.33 25.68
CA GLU A 275 -20.45 -10.16 25.71
C GLU A 275 -20.16 -11.66 25.52
N PHE A 276 -18.94 -12.04 25.11
CA PHE A 276 -18.63 -13.44 24.83
C PHE A 276 -17.24 -13.89 25.30
N LEU A 277 -16.15 -13.33 24.78
CA LEU A 277 -14.80 -13.87 25.03
C LEU A 277 -14.43 -13.88 26.51
N ASP A 278 -14.77 -12.82 27.24
CA ASP A 278 -14.38 -12.67 28.65
C ASP A 278 -15.14 -13.64 29.58
N TYR A 279 -16.21 -14.30 29.11
CA TYR A 279 -17.00 -15.27 29.84
C TYR A 279 -16.72 -16.72 29.48
N HIS A 280 -16.00 -16.99 28.39
CA HIS A 280 -15.76 -18.32 27.85
C HIS A 280 -14.27 -18.69 27.72
N LEU A 281 -13.40 -18.01 28.50
CA LEU A 281 -11.94 -18.20 28.36
C LEU A 281 -11.50 -19.65 28.54
N ASP A 282 -12.13 -20.40 29.43
CA ASP A 282 -11.78 -21.79 29.70
C ASP A 282 -12.15 -22.73 28.54
N GLU A 283 -13.27 -22.46 27.87
CA GLU A 283 -13.72 -23.26 26.72
C GLU A 283 -12.97 -22.91 25.42
N LEU A 284 -12.39 -21.72 25.35
CA LEU A 284 -11.59 -21.26 24.20
C LEU A 284 -10.16 -21.84 24.15
N ILE A 285 -9.82 -22.75 25.05
CA ILE A 285 -8.54 -23.48 25.04
C ILE A 285 -8.45 -24.39 23.81
N ASP A 286 -9.54 -25.09 23.49
CA ASP A 286 -9.64 -25.92 22.29
C ASP A 286 -10.31 -25.15 21.15
N ILE A 287 -9.55 -24.90 20.06
CA ILE A 287 -10.01 -24.14 18.90
C ILE A 287 -11.30 -24.70 18.28
N LYS A 288 -11.47 -26.01 18.29
CA LYS A 288 -12.69 -26.62 17.74
C LYS A 288 -13.91 -26.29 18.58
N THR A 289 -13.81 -26.47 19.89
CA THR A 289 -14.85 -26.12 20.87
C THR A 289 -15.10 -24.59 20.84
N GLY A 290 -14.03 -23.78 20.83
CA GLY A 290 -14.13 -22.32 20.74
C GLY A 290 -14.88 -21.87 19.49
N ASN A 291 -14.60 -22.46 18.33
CA ASN A 291 -15.32 -22.14 17.10
C ASN A 291 -16.77 -22.64 17.07
N GLN A 292 -17.12 -23.70 17.81
CA GLN A 292 -18.51 -24.12 17.99
C GLN A 292 -19.29 -23.07 18.80
N LEU A 293 -18.74 -22.64 19.92
CA LEU A 293 -19.34 -21.59 20.75
C LEU A 293 -19.43 -20.24 20.01
N LEU A 294 -18.39 -19.91 19.25
CA LEU A 294 -18.41 -18.72 18.37
C LEU A 294 -19.49 -18.82 17.28
N ALA A 295 -19.78 -20.01 16.77
CA ALA A 295 -20.86 -20.17 15.80
C ALA A 295 -22.21 -19.82 16.42
N ASP A 296 -22.50 -20.28 17.62
CA ASP A 296 -23.72 -19.96 18.36
C ASP A 296 -23.78 -18.44 18.67
N TRP A 297 -22.68 -17.86 19.12
CA TRP A 297 -22.61 -16.42 19.35
C TRP A 297 -22.80 -15.60 18.06
N ASN A 298 -22.23 -16.02 16.94
CA ASN A 298 -22.41 -15.36 15.65
C ASN A 298 -23.88 -15.42 15.19
N ILE A 299 -24.57 -16.54 15.44
CA ILE A 299 -26.02 -16.67 15.18
C ILE A 299 -26.79 -15.70 16.05
N TYR A 300 -26.58 -15.72 17.37
CA TYR A 300 -27.20 -14.77 18.30
C TYR A 300 -26.97 -13.32 17.88
N TYR A 301 -25.71 -12.94 17.59
CA TYR A 301 -25.35 -11.58 17.21
C TYR A 301 -26.10 -11.10 15.96
N ASN A 302 -26.24 -11.94 14.94
CA ASN A 302 -26.81 -11.56 13.65
C ASN A 302 -28.35 -11.71 13.58
N ILE A 303 -28.93 -12.65 14.34
CA ILE A 303 -30.36 -13.00 14.22
C ILE A 303 -31.17 -12.45 15.39
N GLU A 304 -30.61 -12.44 16.60
CA GLU A 304 -31.38 -12.12 17.82
C GLU A 304 -30.98 -10.78 18.43
N ARG A 305 -29.65 -10.50 18.50
CA ARG A 305 -29.13 -9.33 19.19
C ARG A 305 -29.61 -8.03 18.53
N ARG A 306 -30.21 -7.15 19.35
CA ARG A 306 -30.75 -5.86 18.89
C ARG A 306 -29.65 -4.79 18.83
N HIS A 307 -29.64 -3.99 17.77
CA HIS A 307 -28.67 -2.93 17.55
C HIS A 307 -29.34 -1.55 17.51
N HIS A 308 -28.90 -0.63 18.34
CA HIS A 308 -29.45 0.74 18.37
C HIS A 308 -29.33 1.43 17.00
N SER A 309 -28.20 1.25 16.30
CA SER A 309 -27.98 1.85 14.98
C SER A 309 -28.89 1.28 13.88
N LEU A 310 -29.57 0.16 14.13
CA LEU A 310 -30.52 -0.48 13.22
C LEU A 310 -31.99 -0.33 13.72
N GLY A 311 -32.24 0.64 14.58
CA GLY A 311 -33.58 0.85 15.15
C GLY A 311 -34.05 -0.31 16.05
N LEU A 312 -33.15 -0.86 16.88
CA LEU A 312 -33.37 -2.00 17.77
C LEU A 312 -33.75 -3.29 17.03
N LYS A 313 -33.29 -3.46 15.80
CA LYS A 313 -33.42 -4.70 15.03
C LYS A 313 -32.12 -5.47 15.02
N SER A 314 -32.18 -6.78 14.81
CA SER A 314 -31.00 -7.56 14.51
C SER A 314 -30.54 -7.32 13.06
N PRO A 315 -29.26 -7.57 12.72
CA PRO A 315 -28.76 -7.39 11.36
C PRO A 315 -29.59 -8.08 10.29
N ILE A 316 -29.95 -9.33 10.49
CA ILE A 316 -30.75 -10.11 9.52
C ILE A 316 -32.17 -9.57 9.40
N ASN A 317 -32.84 -9.26 10.50
CA ASN A 317 -34.19 -8.68 10.45
C ASN A 317 -34.20 -7.32 9.76
N TYR A 318 -33.20 -6.48 10.05
CA TYR A 318 -33.02 -5.21 9.35
C TYR A 318 -32.81 -5.39 7.86
N PHE A 319 -32.01 -6.39 7.46
CA PHE A 319 -31.74 -6.70 6.05
C PHE A 319 -33.02 -7.12 5.32
N ILE A 320 -33.79 -8.06 5.89
CA ILE A 320 -35.04 -8.57 5.29
C ILE A 320 -36.08 -7.44 5.14
N GLU A 321 -36.30 -6.63 6.15
CA GLU A 321 -37.24 -5.53 6.10
C GLU A 321 -36.89 -4.42 5.10
N ASN A 322 -35.61 -4.26 4.79
CA ASN A 322 -35.14 -3.30 3.79
C ASN A 322 -35.00 -3.92 2.37
N GLY A 323 -35.73 -4.99 2.08
CA GLY A 323 -35.80 -5.61 0.75
C GLY A 323 -34.62 -6.52 0.42
N GLY A 324 -33.80 -6.90 1.39
CA GLY A 324 -32.78 -7.91 1.22
C GLY A 324 -33.37 -9.31 1.20
N MET A 325 -33.13 -10.10 0.16
CA MET A 325 -33.41 -11.54 0.18
C MET A 325 -32.22 -12.25 0.83
N SER A 326 -32.43 -12.89 1.99
CA SER A 326 -31.41 -13.72 2.61
C SER A 326 -31.16 -14.96 1.73
N GLN A 327 -29.89 -15.22 1.41
CA GLN A 327 -29.52 -16.50 0.78
C GLN A 327 -29.84 -17.71 1.70
N MET A 328 -30.03 -17.49 3.00
CA MET A 328 -30.48 -18.52 3.94
C MET A 328 -31.92 -19.00 3.69
N SER A 329 -32.75 -18.23 3.01
CA SER A 329 -34.13 -18.65 2.68
C SER A 329 -34.22 -19.66 1.54
N LEU A 330 -33.13 -19.94 0.85
CA LEU A 330 -33.08 -20.89 -0.28
C LEU A 330 -32.67 -22.31 0.11
N THR A 331 -32.32 -22.56 1.39
CA THR A 331 -31.88 -23.89 1.86
C THR A 331 -32.96 -24.67 2.62
N TYR A 332 -34.20 -24.19 2.68
CA TYR A 332 -35.35 -24.86 3.28
C TYR A 332 -36.44 -25.14 2.25
N THR A 333 -36.08 -25.73 1.11
CA THR A 333 -37.02 -26.42 0.22
C THR A 333 -36.47 -27.77 -0.17
#